data_ae56c32855869d0d3dc001ed28e78d6d
#
_entry.id   ae56c32855869d0d3dc001ed28e78d6d
#
_cell.length_a   1.000
_cell.length_b   1.000
_cell.length_c   1.000
_cell.angle_alpha   90.00
_cell.angle_beta   90.00
_cell.angle_gamma   90.00
#
_symmetry.space_group_name_H-M   'P 1'
#
loop_
_entity.id
_entity.type
_entity.pdbx_description
1 polymer ?
#
loop_
_entity_poly.entity_id
_entity_poly.type
_entity_poly.pdbx_seq_one_letter_code
_entity_poly.pdbx_strand_id
1 'polypeptide(L)'
;MKKSINAWTFPNEYSFRDCLAAARDAGFDAVEFNLDADGRSAHSFYLSTTDDEILAVRALCEEYGITPVSVSSSLHSGLWSRLEPEAVERSRAILTAQLNIAGLLGADTILLVPGGMRDGMRLDEARKNSIANLKAVEPIIRASGVKVGLENVWNGFFLSPYDMMSFLDELDPELFGLYYDLGNMVAFSDTIHWTEIVAPRALKIHIKDYKRNGGINRGGRFCQLLEGDVDFEGAMALLRAAGFDGYLTAEVSRDDESVAWSDYFASISKAEDKIIEFYNK
;
A
#
# COMPACT_ATOMS: atom_id res chain seq x y z
N MET A 1 -5.09 16.36 -5.17
CA MET A 1 -4.33 15.09 -5.00
C MET A 1 -2.89 15.27 -5.44
N LYS A 2 -1.95 14.43 -4.95
CA LYS A 2 -0.52 14.48 -5.23
C LYS A 2 -0.01 13.12 -5.69
N LYS A 3 1.14 13.11 -6.37
CA LYS A 3 1.78 11.91 -6.92
C LYS A 3 2.73 11.27 -5.92
N SER A 4 2.69 9.94 -5.83
CA SER A 4 3.59 9.16 -5.00
C SER A 4 4.00 7.86 -5.69
N ILE A 5 5.16 7.35 -5.36
CA ILE A 5 5.66 6.07 -5.88
C ILE A 5 6.09 5.17 -4.73
N ASN A 6 5.75 3.87 -4.82
CA ASN A 6 6.21 2.88 -3.86
C ASN A 6 7.67 2.53 -4.11
N ALA A 7 8.46 2.41 -3.05
CA ALA A 7 9.89 2.16 -3.15
C ALA A 7 10.26 0.81 -3.81
N TRP A 8 9.37 -0.19 -3.81
CA TRP A 8 9.62 -1.44 -4.58
C TRP A 8 9.67 -1.23 -6.10
N THR A 9 9.22 -0.08 -6.62
CA THR A 9 9.30 0.25 -8.05
C THR A 9 10.73 0.62 -8.49
N PHE A 10 11.60 1.02 -7.54
CA PHE A 10 13.00 1.36 -7.86
C PHE A 10 13.89 0.10 -7.96
N PRO A 11 15.02 0.18 -8.71
CA PRO A 11 16.03 -0.88 -8.75
C PRO A 11 16.54 -1.22 -7.35
N ASN A 12 16.68 -2.49 -7.02
CA ASN A 12 17.11 -2.93 -5.68
C ASN A 12 18.48 -2.36 -5.24
N GLU A 13 19.34 -2.03 -6.20
CA GLU A 13 20.67 -1.45 -5.97
C GLU A 13 20.67 0.07 -5.69
N TYR A 14 19.56 0.77 -5.95
CA TYR A 14 19.47 2.21 -5.64
C TYR A 14 19.50 2.42 -4.13
N SER A 15 20.33 3.37 -3.69
CA SER A 15 20.28 3.85 -2.31
C SER A 15 19.02 4.70 -2.06
N PHE A 16 18.70 5.02 -0.81
CA PHE A 16 17.64 5.99 -0.49
C PHE A 16 17.84 7.32 -1.23
N ARG A 17 19.08 7.79 -1.33
CA ARG A 17 19.42 9.02 -2.07
C ARG A 17 19.09 8.90 -3.56
N ASP A 18 19.42 7.78 -4.17
CA ASP A 18 19.15 7.55 -5.60
C ASP A 18 17.64 7.49 -5.87
N CYS A 19 16.87 6.82 -5.01
CA CYS A 19 15.41 6.75 -5.11
C CYS A 19 14.78 8.13 -5.00
N LEU A 20 15.19 8.94 -4.01
CA LEU A 20 14.65 10.27 -3.79
C LEU A 20 15.03 11.24 -4.91
N ALA A 21 16.25 11.14 -5.45
CA ALA A 21 16.66 11.91 -6.63
C ALA A 21 15.81 11.55 -7.85
N ALA A 22 15.64 10.24 -8.12
CA ALA A 22 14.84 9.76 -9.24
C ALA A 22 13.36 10.15 -9.10
N ALA A 23 12.79 10.06 -7.90
CA ALA A 23 11.41 10.49 -7.62
C ALA A 23 11.21 11.99 -7.90
N ARG A 24 12.11 12.83 -7.35
CA ARG A 24 12.08 14.28 -7.60
C ARG A 24 12.20 14.61 -9.08
N ASP A 25 13.18 14.01 -9.77
CA ASP A 25 13.48 14.31 -11.17
C ASP A 25 12.35 13.86 -12.11
N ALA A 26 11.61 12.81 -11.73
CA ALA A 26 10.39 12.37 -12.42
C ALA A 26 9.14 13.20 -12.06
N GLY A 27 9.21 14.05 -11.03
CA GLY A 27 8.12 14.95 -10.62
C GLY A 27 7.11 14.31 -9.68
N PHE A 28 7.53 13.33 -8.84
CA PHE A 28 6.72 12.85 -7.72
C PHE A 28 6.82 13.80 -6.52
N ASP A 29 5.72 13.88 -5.75
CA ASP A 29 5.65 14.67 -4.51
C ASP A 29 6.06 13.85 -3.29
N ALA A 30 5.94 12.52 -3.36
CA ALA A 30 6.09 11.63 -2.22
C ALA A 30 6.62 10.24 -2.60
N VAL A 31 7.12 9.53 -1.59
CA VAL A 31 7.52 8.12 -1.67
C VAL A 31 6.89 7.34 -0.52
N GLU A 32 6.38 6.15 -0.82
CA GLU A 32 6.06 5.13 0.17
C GLU A 32 7.28 4.23 0.36
N PHE A 33 7.78 4.14 1.59
CA PHE A 33 8.93 3.30 1.94
C PHE A 33 8.53 1.88 2.33
N ASN A 34 9.52 0.98 2.42
CA ASN A 34 9.26 -0.42 2.72
C ASN A 34 10.09 -0.93 3.90
N LEU A 35 9.43 -1.71 4.79
CA LEU A 35 10.07 -2.56 5.77
C LEU A 35 10.13 -3.98 5.20
N ASP A 36 11.32 -4.48 4.91
CA ASP A 36 11.53 -5.74 4.20
C ASP A 36 12.39 -6.75 4.99
N ALA A 37 12.54 -7.94 4.41
CA ALA A 37 13.52 -8.92 4.87
C ALA A 37 14.93 -8.41 4.54
N ASP A 38 15.89 -8.76 5.43
CA ASP A 38 17.29 -8.35 5.31
C ASP A 38 17.87 -8.64 3.91
N GLY A 39 18.48 -7.61 3.32
CA GLY A 39 19.12 -7.70 2.01
C GLY A 39 18.16 -7.62 0.81
N ARG A 40 16.90 -7.25 1.00
CA ARG A 40 15.93 -7.12 -0.10
C ARG A 40 16.34 -6.03 -1.10
N SER A 41 16.66 -4.83 -0.64
CA SER A 41 17.16 -3.72 -1.47
C SER A 41 18.01 -2.77 -0.65
N ALA A 42 18.81 -1.94 -1.32
CA ALA A 42 19.67 -0.94 -0.64
C ALA A 42 18.85 0.26 -0.07
N HIS A 43 17.55 0.35 -0.36
CA HIS A 43 16.62 1.39 0.09
C HIS A 43 15.44 0.83 0.90
N SER A 44 15.57 -0.38 1.45
CA SER A 44 14.61 -0.93 2.40
C SER A 44 15.03 -0.67 3.85
N PHE A 45 14.05 -0.46 4.71
CA PHE A 45 14.24 -0.59 6.14
C PHE A 45 14.16 -2.07 6.55
N TYR A 46 14.81 -2.42 7.62
CA TYR A 46 14.87 -3.76 8.19
C TYR A 46 14.47 -3.72 9.66
N LEU A 47 14.19 -4.87 10.26
CA LEU A 47 13.92 -4.93 11.71
C LEU A 47 15.12 -4.49 12.56
N SER A 48 16.32 -4.53 12.00
CA SER A 48 17.56 -4.09 12.63
C SER A 48 17.90 -2.60 12.39
N THR A 49 17.12 -1.89 11.56
CA THR A 49 17.39 -0.46 11.26
C THR A 49 17.24 0.37 12.52
N THR A 50 18.24 1.19 12.79
CA THR A 50 18.30 2.07 13.95
C THR A 50 17.51 3.37 13.74
N ASP A 51 17.12 4.03 14.83
CA ASP A 51 16.43 5.32 14.78
C ASP A 51 17.27 6.39 14.06
N ASP A 52 18.58 6.40 14.26
CA ASP A 52 19.51 7.35 13.60
C ASP A 52 19.55 7.15 12.08
N GLU A 53 19.49 5.89 11.61
CA GLU A 53 19.41 5.58 10.17
C GLU A 53 18.07 6.05 9.58
N ILE A 54 16.97 5.87 10.31
CA ILE A 54 15.66 6.35 9.88
C ILE A 54 15.63 7.88 9.79
N LEU A 55 16.16 8.57 10.81
CA LEU A 55 16.25 10.03 10.83
C LEU A 55 17.16 10.57 9.74
N ALA A 56 18.22 9.84 9.37
CA ALA A 56 19.07 10.20 8.24
C ALA A 56 18.28 10.13 6.90
N VAL A 57 17.41 9.12 6.72
CA VAL A 57 16.53 9.05 5.54
C VAL A 57 15.49 10.18 5.55
N ARG A 58 14.93 10.52 6.71
CA ARG A 58 14.04 11.68 6.83
C ARG A 58 14.73 12.98 6.39
N ALA A 59 15.97 13.20 6.82
CA ALA A 59 16.76 14.37 6.41
C ALA A 59 17.00 14.40 4.89
N LEU A 60 17.22 13.23 4.25
CA LEU A 60 17.27 13.13 2.80
C LEU A 60 15.93 13.51 2.16
N CYS A 61 14.80 13.05 2.70
CA CYS A 61 13.48 13.41 2.18
C CYS A 61 13.29 14.94 2.22
N GLU A 62 13.69 15.60 3.30
CA GLU A 62 13.67 17.06 3.44
C GLU A 62 14.60 17.74 2.42
N GLU A 63 15.83 17.22 2.21
CA GLU A 63 16.80 17.72 1.22
C GLU A 63 16.22 17.68 -0.22
N TYR A 64 15.52 16.58 -0.56
CA TYR A 64 14.95 16.39 -1.90
C TYR A 64 13.54 16.97 -2.07
N GLY A 65 12.90 17.44 -1.00
CA GLY A 65 11.52 17.94 -1.01
C GLY A 65 10.48 16.85 -1.29
N ILE A 66 10.79 15.59 -0.93
CA ILE A 66 9.91 14.42 -1.10
C ILE A 66 9.26 14.08 0.25
N THR A 67 7.95 13.90 0.27
CA THR A 67 7.21 13.53 1.48
C THR A 67 7.21 12.02 1.69
N PRO A 68 7.60 11.49 2.87
CA PRO A 68 7.29 10.11 3.25
C PRO A 68 5.78 9.96 3.47
N VAL A 69 5.08 9.20 2.61
CA VAL A 69 3.61 9.13 2.67
C VAL A 69 3.10 8.00 3.55
N SER A 70 3.87 6.92 3.62
CA SER A 70 3.52 5.69 4.35
C SER A 70 4.72 4.75 4.40
N VAL A 71 4.57 3.68 5.17
CA VAL A 71 5.50 2.54 5.17
C VAL A 71 4.71 1.27 4.92
N SER A 72 5.05 0.51 3.88
CA SER A 72 4.48 -0.79 3.59
C SER A 72 5.41 -1.95 4.00
N SER A 73 4.87 -3.17 4.11
CA SER A 73 5.67 -4.35 4.42
C SER A 73 5.01 -5.63 3.94
N SER A 74 5.77 -6.48 3.23
CA SER A 74 5.37 -7.84 2.88
C SER A 74 5.58 -8.85 4.03
N LEU A 75 6.28 -8.47 5.11
CA LEU A 75 6.61 -9.35 6.23
C LEU A 75 5.39 -9.85 7.00
N HIS A 76 4.28 -9.14 6.93
CA HIS A 76 3.01 -9.51 7.58
C HIS A 76 2.29 -10.69 6.92
N SER A 77 2.70 -11.09 5.71
CA SER A 77 1.97 -12.08 4.91
C SER A 77 1.62 -13.34 5.69
N GLY A 78 0.32 -13.56 5.88
CA GLY A 78 -0.24 -14.75 6.53
C GLY A 78 0.05 -14.89 8.03
N LEU A 79 0.62 -13.89 8.71
CA LEU A 79 0.89 -13.96 10.15
C LEU A 79 -0.36 -13.68 11.00
N TRP A 80 -1.13 -12.67 10.65
CA TRP A 80 -2.26 -12.20 11.45
C TRP A 80 -3.40 -13.22 11.62
N SER A 81 -3.54 -14.18 10.71
CA SER A 81 -4.51 -15.28 10.80
C SER A 81 -4.09 -16.39 11.77
N ARG A 82 -2.89 -16.33 12.35
CA ARG A 82 -2.28 -17.39 13.16
C ARG A 82 -2.42 -17.09 14.64
N LEU A 83 -2.51 -18.17 15.46
CA LEU A 83 -2.57 -18.09 16.92
C LEU A 83 -1.33 -18.69 17.60
N GLU A 84 -0.40 -19.28 16.84
CA GLU A 84 0.84 -19.80 17.40
C GLU A 84 1.64 -18.63 18.01
N PRO A 85 2.12 -18.78 19.26
CA PRO A 85 2.78 -17.69 19.99
C PRO A 85 3.90 -17.00 19.21
N GLU A 86 4.70 -17.77 18.49
CA GLU A 86 5.80 -17.25 17.67
C GLU A 86 5.31 -16.37 16.52
N ALA A 87 4.18 -16.73 15.87
CA ALA A 87 3.60 -15.95 14.79
C ALA A 87 2.98 -14.65 15.33
N VAL A 88 2.31 -14.71 16.47
CA VAL A 88 1.73 -13.53 17.15
C VAL A 88 2.83 -12.58 17.61
N GLU A 89 3.91 -13.08 18.20
CA GLU A 89 5.05 -12.27 18.63
C GLU A 89 5.74 -11.62 17.42
N ARG A 90 5.98 -12.39 16.37
CA ARG A 90 6.59 -11.89 15.14
C ARG A 90 5.73 -10.80 14.47
N SER A 91 4.41 -10.99 14.34
CA SER A 91 3.53 -9.98 13.75
C SER A 91 3.53 -8.68 14.55
N ARG A 92 3.55 -8.77 15.89
CA ARG A 92 3.64 -7.63 16.79
C ARG A 92 4.99 -6.91 16.67
N ALA A 93 6.10 -7.65 16.59
CA ALA A 93 7.43 -7.06 16.41
C ALA A 93 7.55 -6.29 15.08
N ILE A 94 7.06 -6.88 13.98
CA ILE A 94 7.03 -6.22 12.66
C ILE A 94 6.17 -4.96 12.71
N LEU A 95 4.96 -5.02 13.27
CA LEU A 95 4.08 -3.87 13.42
C LEU A 95 4.74 -2.75 14.21
N THR A 96 5.36 -3.08 15.35
CA THR A 96 6.02 -2.08 16.22
C THR A 96 7.16 -1.39 15.47
N ALA A 97 8.01 -2.14 14.76
CA ALA A 97 9.09 -1.58 13.96
C ALA A 97 8.55 -0.68 12.83
N GLN A 98 7.51 -1.13 12.12
CA GLN A 98 6.91 -0.37 11.03
C GLN A 98 6.27 0.94 11.51
N LEU A 99 5.58 0.93 12.65
CA LEU A 99 5.02 2.13 13.28
C LEU A 99 6.12 3.10 13.74
N ASN A 100 7.23 2.58 14.31
CA ASN A 100 8.38 3.40 14.68
C ASN A 100 9.02 4.08 13.45
N ILE A 101 9.26 3.31 12.39
CA ILE A 101 9.81 3.84 11.13
C ILE A 101 8.90 4.93 10.58
N ALA A 102 7.59 4.67 10.48
CA ALA A 102 6.63 5.65 9.99
C ALA A 102 6.62 6.93 10.82
N GLY A 103 6.57 6.81 12.15
CA GLY A 103 6.59 7.95 13.08
C GLY A 103 7.86 8.79 12.97
N LEU A 104 9.03 8.16 12.92
CA LEU A 104 10.31 8.87 12.77
C LEU A 104 10.48 9.54 11.41
N LEU A 105 9.98 8.92 10.33
CA LEU A 105 9.95 9.52 9.00
C LEU A 105 8.95 10.69 8.89
N GLY A 106 7.95 10.75 9.79
CA GLY A 106 6.85 11.71 9.72
C GLY A 106 5.69 11.25 8.82
N ALA A 107 5.62 9.96 8.49
CA ALA A 107 4.48 9.37 7.81
C ALA A 107 3.33 9.10 8.81
N ASP A 108 2.09 9.28 8.36
CA ASP A 108 0.90 9.18 9.19
C ASP A 108 0.20 7.81 9.14
N THR A 109 0.66 6.93 8.24
CA THR A 109 -0.01 5.66 7.95
C THR A 109 1.02 4.57 7.62
N ILE A 110 0.72 3.34 8.02
CA ILE A 110 1.40 2.13 7.51
C ILE A 110 0.42 1.29 6.69
N LEU A 111 0.94 0.55 5.70
CA LEU A 111 0.18 -0.49 5.01
C LEU A 111 0.38 -1.82 5.70
N LEU A 112 -0.72 -2.54 5.96
CA LEU A 112 -0.73 -3.86 6.56
C LEU A 112 -1.66 -4.80 5.80
N VAL A 113 -1.15 -5.98 5.42
CA VAL A 113 -1.99 -7.08 4.92
C VAL A 113 -2.48 -7.89 6.13
N PRO A 114 -3.80 -7.93 6.39
CA PRO A 114 -4.36 -8.43 7.65
C PRO A 114 -4.43 -9.96 7.75
N GLY A 115 -3.53 -10.66 7.11
CA GLY A 115 -3.51 -12.12 7.06
C GLY A 115 -4.04 -12.66 5.74
N GLY A 116 -4.48 -13.91 5.72
CA GLY A 116 -4.99 -14.55 4.51
C GLY A 116 -5.30 -16.03 4.73
N MET A 117 -5.90 -16.63 3.72
CA MET A 117 -6.19 -18.05 3.67
C MET A 117 -4.91 -18.85 3.46
N ARG A 118 -4.89 -20.03 4.05
CA ARG A 118 -3.88 -21.08 3.85
C ARG A 118 -4.56 -22.43 3.68
N ASP A 119 -3.88 -23.36 3.04
CA ASP A 119 -4.38 -24.72 2.89
C ASP A 119 -4.71 -25.34 4.27
N GLY A 120 -5.89 -25.93 4.36
CA GLY A 120 -6.40 -26.53 5.59
C GLY A 120 -6.97 -25.57 6.64
N MET A 121 -6.90 -24.26 6.41
CA MET A 121 -7.47 -23.26 7.32
C MET A 121 -8.90 -22.90 6.89
N ARG A 122 -9.82 -22.83 7.85
CA ARG A 122 -11.18 -22.35 7.59
C ARG A 122 -11.17 -20.81 7.50
N LEU A 123 -11.94 -20.28 6.55
CA LEU A 123 -12.03 -18.83 6.32
C LEU A 123 -12.54 -18.07 7.54
N ASP A 124 -13.58 -18.59 8.20
CA ASP A 124 -14.17 -17.98 9.38
C ASP A 124 -13.19 -17.94 10.57
N GLU A 125 -12.39 -18.99 10.75
CA GLU A 125 -11.34 -19.05 11.79
C GLU A 125 -10.20 -18.08 11.47
N ALA A 126 -9.70 -18.10 10.24
CA ALA A 126 -8.63 -17.20 9.81
C ALA A 126 -9.00 -15.73 9.99
N ARG A 127 -10.22 -15.36 9.57
CA ARG A 127 -10.76 -14.01 9.73
C ARG A 127 -10.91 -13.61 11.21
N LYS A 128 -11.50 -14.50 12.01
CA LYS A 128 -11.67 -14.27 13.46
C LYS A 128 -10.34 -14.08 14.19
N ASN A 129 -9.35 -14.91 13.86
CA ASN A 129 -8.01 -14.83 14.45
C ASN A 129 -7.33 -13.52 14.07
N SER A 130 -7.42 -13.13 12.79
CA SER A 130 -6.86 -11.87 12.30
C SER A 130 -7.44 -10.67 13.05
N ILE A 131 -8.77 -10.58 13.17
CA ILE A 131 -9.44 -9.51 13.91
C ILE A 131 -9.02 -9.50 15.39
N ALA A 132 -8.96 -10.65 16.04
CA ALA A 132 -8.54 -10.74 17.43
C ALA A 132 -7.10 -10.27 17.64
N ASN A 133 -6.18 -10.65 16.75
CA ASN A 133 -4.79 -10.24 16.79
C ASN A 133 -4.61 -8.73 16.53
N LEU A 134 -5.38 -8.15 15.59
CA LEU A 134 -5.36 -6.72 15.32
C LEU A 134 -5.92 -5.92 16.50
N LYS A 135 -7.03 -6.34 17.11
CA LYS A 135 -7.57 -5.72 18.33
C LYS A 135 -6.56 -5.73 19.49
N ALA A 136 -5.82 -6.82 19.63
CA ALA A 136 -4.81 -6.96 20.70
C ALA A 136 -3.63 -5.98 20.58
N VAL A 137 -3.42 -5.37 19.41
CA VAL A 137 -2.35 -4.38 19.16
C VAL A 137 -2.83 -2.94 19.06
N GLU A 138 -4.14 -2.67 19.20
CA GLU A 138 -4.70 -1.32 19.21
C GLU A 138 -3.99 -0.35 20.19
N PRO A 139 -3.62 -0.75 21.42
CA PRO A 139 -2.88 0.13 22.32
C PRO A 139 -1.52 0.57 21.75
N ILE A 140 -0.83 -0.29 21.00
CA ILE A 140 0.46 0.02 20.38
C ILE A 140 0.24 1.03 19.24
N ILE A 141 -0.76 0.80 18.39
CA ILE A 141 -1.11 1.69 17.28
C ILE A 141 -1.50 3.07 17.82
N ARG A 142 -2.36 3.12 18.81
CA ARG A 142 -2.81 4.38 19.44
C ARG A 142 -1.64 5.17 20.04
N ALA A 143 -0.70 4.48 20.70
CA ALA A 143 0.48 5.11 21.30
C ALA A 143 1.45 5.69 20.25
N SER A 144 1.50 5.12 19.06
CA SER A 144 2.37 5.59 17.97
C SER A 144 1.85 6.87 17.29
N GLY A 145 0.55 7.13 17.34
CA GLY A 145 -0.11 8.21 16.58
C GLY A 145 -0.19 7.95 15.07
N VAL A 146 0.25 6.78 14.59
CA VAL A 146 0.23 6.39 13.18
C VAL A 146 -0.96 5.46 12.93
N LYS A 147 -1.68 5.64 11.82
CA LYS A 147 -2.81 4.81 11.44
C LYS A 147 -2.37 3.56 10.68
N VAL A 148 -3.23 2.54 10.70
CA VAL A 148 -3.04 1.30 9.94
C VAL A 148 -4.03 1.24 8.79
N GLY A 149 -3.54 1.28 7.56
CA GLY A 149 -4.31 1.00 6.36
C GLY A 149 -4.26 -0.48 6.02
N LEU A 150 -5.40 -1.15 6.03
CA LEU A 150 -5.51 -2.55 5.62
C LEU A 150 -5.67 -2.63 4.11
N GLU A 151 -4.81 -3.39 3.43
CA GLU A 151 -4.84 -3.48 1.97
C GLU A 151 -5.75 -4.60 1.46
N ASN A 152 -6.49 -4.32 0.41
CA ASN A 152 -7.29 -5.27 -0.36
C ASN A 152 -6.40 -6.03 -1.37
N VAL A 153 -5.77 -7.09 -0.91
CA VAL A 153 -4.89 -7.97 -1.71
C VAL A 153 -5.51 -9.33 -2.02
N TRP A 154 -4.85 -10.14 -2.83
CA TRP A 154 -5.24 -11.52 -3.16
C TRP A 154 -4.94 -12.49 -2.01
N ASN A 155 -5.54 -12.26 -0.85
CA ASN A 155 -5.33 -13.05 0.37
C ASN A 155 -6.47 -14.04 0.68
N GLY A 156 -7.52 -14.09 -0.14
CA GLY A 156 -8.69 -14.92 0.08
C GLY A 156 -9.70 -14.38 1.09
N PHE A 157 -9.44 -13.23 1.73
CA PHE A 157 -10.37 -12.58 2.66
C PHE A 157 -11.33 -11.62 1.95
N PHE A 158 -10.85 -10.90 0.94
CA PHE A 158 -11.52 -9.76 0.34
C PHE A 158 -11.83 -10.03 -1.13
N LEU A 159 -12.90 -10.76 -1.40
CA LEU A 159 -13.36 -11.02 -2.77
C LEU A 159 -14.42 -10.00 -3.23
N SER A 160 -15.05 -9.32 -2.27
CA SER A 160 -15.99 -8.24 -2.52
C SER A 160 -15.72 -7.05 -1.61
N PRO A 161 -16.20 -5.83 -1.96
CA PRO A 161 -16.06 -4.67 -1.10
C PRO A 161 -16.80 -4.85 0.25
N TYR A 162 -17.84 -5.66 0.29
CA TYR A 162 -18.58 -5.98 1.52
C TYR A 162 -17.74 -6.80 2.50
N ASP A 163 -16.90 -7.71 2.01
CA ASP A 163 -15.98 -8.48 2.87
C ASP A 163 -14.99 -7.53 3.55
N MET A 164 -14.46 -6.55 2.80
CA MET A 164 -13.54 -5.54 3.30
C MET A 164 -14.21 -4.64 4.34
N MET A 165 -15.39 -4.12 4.03
CA MET A 165 -16.13 -3.25 4.96
C MET A 165 -16.52 -4.00 6.22
N SER A 166 -17.06 -5.22 6.10
CA SER A 166 -17.38 -6.07 7.24
C SER A 166 -16.17 -6.39 8.12
N PHE A 167 -14.96 -6.44 7.54
CA PHE A 167 -13.74 -6.64 8.31
C PHE A 167 -13.34 -5.36 9.07
N LEU A 168 -13.37 -4.22 8.39
CA LEU A 168 -13.04 -2.91 8.99
C LEU A 168 -14.04 -2.49 10.09
N ASP A 169 -15.30 -2.87 9.97
CA ASP A 169 -16.35 -2.54 10.97
C ASP A 169 -16.15 -3.28 12.31
N GLU A 170 -15.34 -4.33 12.32
CA GLU A 170 -14.93 -5.00 13.56
C GLU A 170 -13.79 -4.30 14.31
N LEU A 171 -13.11 -3.32 13.69
CA LEU A 171 -11.92 -2.65 14.20
C LEU A 171 -12.20 -1.19 14.54
N ASP A 172 -11.38 -0.60 15.40
CA ASP A 172 -11.51 0.82 15.77
C ASP A 172 -11.24 1.74 14.56
N PRO A 173 -12.24 2.51 14.08
CA PRO A 173 -12.11 3.36 12.91
C PRO A 173 -11.16 4.56 13.11
N GLU A 174 -10.81 4.89 14.37
CA GLU A 174 -9.80 5.92 14.63
C GLU A 174 -8.37 5.42 14.32
N LEU A 175 -8.15 4.10 14.40
CA LEU A 175 -6.85 3.45 14.22
C LEU A 175 -6.72 2.76 12.86
N PHE A 176 -7.81 2.19 12.34
CA PHE A 176 -7.82 1.38 11.13
C PHE A 176 -8.69 1.98 10.04
N GLY A 177 -8.18 1.94 8.83
CA GLY A 177 -8.93 2.24 7.62
C GLY A 177 -8.43 1.39 6.46
N LEU A 178 -8.83 1.75 5.26
CA LEU A 178 -8.45 1.03 4.06
C LEU A 178 -7.20 1.66 3.43
N TYR A 179 -6.22 0.86 3.11
CA TYR A 179 -5.22 1.15 2.10
C TYR A 179 -5.75 0.58 0.78
N TYR A 180 -6.43 1.42 0.00
CA TYR A 180 -7.20 0.96 -1.14
C TYR A 180 -6.35 0.84 -2.40
N ASP A 181 -6.16 -0.39 -2.89
CA ASP A 181 -5.56 -0.66 -4.18
C ASP A 181 -6.65 -0.83 -5.25
N LEU A 182 -6.61 0.05 -6.26
CA LEU A 182 -7.60 0.08 -7.35
C LEU A 182 -7.44 -1.09 -8.33
N GLY A 183 -6.23 -1.62 -8.48
CA GLY A 183 -5.92 -2.66 -9.46
C GLY A 183 -6.10 -4.08 -8.96
N ASN A 184 -5.86 -4.33 -7.66
CA ASN A 184 -5.85 -5.68 -7.11
C ASN A 184 -7.16 -6.45 -7.32
N MET A 185 -8.32 -5.76 -7.25
CA MET A 185 -9.63 -6.41 -7.35
C MET A 185 -10.18 -6.55 -8.77
N VAL A 186 -9.53 -5.93 -9.76
CA VAL A 186 -10.00 -5.94 -11.16
C VAL A 186 -10.09 -7.35 -11.73
N ALA A 187 -9.24 -8.28 -11.29
CA ALA A 187 -9.27 -9.67 -11.73
C ALA A 187 -10.64 -10.35 -11.49
N PHE A 188 -11.34 -10.02 -10.40
CA PHE A 188 -12.58 -10.70 -9.99
C PHE A 188 -13.75 -9.77 -9.64
N SER A 189 -13.60 -8.46 -9.81
CA SER A 189 -14.66 -7.52 -9.50
C SER A 189 -14.55 -6.26 -10.35
N ASP A 190 -15.40 -5.30 -10.08
CA ASP A 190 -15.49 -4.03 -10.79
C ASP A 190 -14.95 -2.89 -9.92
N THR A 191 -14.10 -2.03 -10.48
CA THR A 191 -13.47 -0.92 -9.76
C THR A 191 -14.50 0.06 -9.21
N ILE A 192 -15.56 0.36 -9.98
CA ILE A 192 -16.58 1.34 -9.57
C ILE A 192 -17.34 0.84 -8.35
N HIS A 193 -17.80 -0.42 -8.35
CA HIS A 193 -18.51 -1.00 -7.20
C HIS A 193 -17.64 -1.03 -5.94
N TRP A 194 -16.35 -1.34 -6.09
CA TRP A 194 -15.44 -1.28 -4.98
C TRP A 194 -15.32 0.15 -4.46
N THR A 195 -14.97 1.09 -5.31
CA THR A 195 -14.73 2.49 -4.92
C THR A 195 -15.95 3.12 -4.27
N GLU A 196 -17.16 2.91 -4.84
CA GLU A 196 -18.40 3.44 -4.30
C GLU A 196 -18.62 3.02 -2.84
N ILE A 197 -18.31 1.78 -2.50
CA ILE A 197 -18.55 1.22 -1.17
C ILE A 197 -17.41 1.57 -0.20
N VAL A 198 -16.15 1.51 -0.63
CA VAL A 198 -15.02 1.58 0.31
C VAL A 198 -14.38 2.96 0.42
N ALA A 199 -14.63 3.89 -0.52
CA ALA A 199 -13.99 5.20 -0.54
C ALA A 199 -14.13 5.97 0.80
N PRO A 200 -15.25 5.92 1.55
CA PRO A 200 -15.37 6.62 2.83
C PRO A 200 -14.41 6.11 3.93
N ARG A 201 -13.82 4.94 3.76
CA ARG A 201 -12.85 4.36 4.70
C ARG A 201 -11.41 4.40 4.19
N ALA A 202 -11.16 4.98 3.00
CA ALA A 202 -9.82 5.05 2.41
C ALA A 202 -8.92 6.04 3.17
N LEU A 203 -7.78 5.56 3.66
CA LEU A 203 -6.70 6.36 4.25
C LEU A 203 -5.65 6.72 3.20
N LYS A 204 -5.31 5.76 2.35
CA LYS A 204 -4.32 5.85 1.28
C LYS A 204 -4.80 5.08 0.05
N ILE A 205 -4.24 5.43 -1.11
CA ILE A 205 -4.58 4.81 -2.39
C ILE A 205 -3.32 4.25 -3.03
N HIS A 206 -3.33 2.95 -3.35
CA HIS A 206 -2.43 2.38 -4.35
C HIS A 206 -3.09 2.39 -5.72
N ILE A 207 -2.31 2.72 -6.73
CA ILE A 207 -2.70 2.58 -8.12
C ILE A 207 -1.82 1.55 -8.81
N LYS A 208 -2.49 0.53 -9.31
CA LYS A 208 -2.00 -0.48 -10.25
C LYS A 208 -2.99 -0.56 -11.39
N ASP A 209 -2.58 -1.16 -12.48
CA ASP A 209 -3.54 -1.49 -13.53
C ASP A 209 -3.47 -2.97 -13.90
N TYR A 210 -4.60 -3.53 -14.28
CA TYR A 210 -4.76 -4.95 -14.55
C TYR A 210 -5.55 -5.17 -15.82
N LYS A 211 -4.97 -5.88 -16.79
CA LYS A 211 -5.63 -6.26 -18.05
C LYS A 211 -6.23 -7.63 -17.95
N ARG A 212 -7.56 -7.72 -18.05
CA ARG A 212 -8.30 -8.97 -18.05
C ARG A 212 -8.19 -9.73 -19.39
N ASN A 213 -8.29 -11.04 -19.33
CA ASN A 213 -8.42 -11.91 -20.52
C ASN A 213 -9.91 -12.05 -20.89
N GLY A 214 -10.57 -10.95 -21.25
CA GLY A 214 -11.95 -10.97 -21.77
C GLY A 214 -13.07 -10.89 -20.73
N GLY A 215 -12.78 -10.68 -19.43
CA GLY A 215 -13.81 -10.44 -18.41
C GLY A 215 -13.40 -10.83 -16.99
N ILE A 216 -14.32 -10.57 -16.05
CA ILE A 216 -14.16 -10.91 -14.63
C ILE A 216 -13.98 -12.42 -14.46
N ASN A 217 -13.05 -12.82 -13.58
CA ASN A 217 -12.70 -14.23 -13.29
C ASN A 217 -12.17 -15.04 -14.51
N ARG A 218 -11.64 -14.35 -15.52
CA ARG A 218 -11.02 -14.99 -16.69
C ARG A 218 -9.48 -14.92 -16.68
N GLY A 219 -8.91 -14.51 -15.55
CA GLY A 219 -7.48 -14.24 -15.45
C GLY A 219 -7.07 -12.94 -16.16
N GLY A 220 -5.78 -12.70 -16.21
CA GLY A 220 -5.19 -11.49 -16.79
C GLY A 220 -3.77 -11.28 -16.30
N ARG A 221 -3.30 -10.05 -16.39
CA ARG A 221 -1.98 -9.66 -15.90
C ARG A 221 -2.00 -8.20 -15.42
N PHE A 222 -1.14 -7.87 -14.47
CA PHE A 222 -0.80 -6.48 -14.21
C PHE A 222 -0.10 -5.88 -15.44
N CYS A 223 -0.31 -4.60 -15.67
CA CYS A 223 0.22 -3.84 -16.81
C CYS A 223 0.56 -2.42 -16.38
N GLN A 224 1.07 -1.63 -17.31
CA GLN A 224 1.36 -0.22 -17.04
C GLN A 224 0.04 0.55 -16.80
N LEU A 225 0.12 1.63 -16.02
CA LEU A 225 -1.04 2.47 -15.71
C LEU A 225 -1.72 2.98 -16.99
N LEU A 226 -3.03 2.97 -17.03
CA LEU A 226 -3.90 3.37 -18.15
C LEU A 226 -3.89 2.39 -19.36
N GLU A 227 -3.28 1.22 -19.23
CA GLU A 227 -3.30 0.18 -20.27
C GLU A 227 -4.24 -1.00 -19.94
N GLY A 228 -4.72 -1.04 -18.71
CA GLY A 228 -5.57 -2.11 -18.18
C GLY A 228 -7.06 -1.84 -18.28
N ASP A 229 -7.77 -2.41 -17.32
CA ASP A 229 -9.22 -2.35 -17.20
C ASP A 229 -9.68 -1.68 -15.89
N VAL A 230 -8.79 -0.98 -15.18
CA VAL A 230 -9.17 -0.11 -14.06
C VAL A 230 -9.91 1.11 -14.62
N ASP A 231 -11.12 1.36 -14.14
CA ASP A 231 -11.85 2.59 -14.45
C ASP A 231 -11.36 3.73 -13.54
N PHE A 232 -10.23 4.33 -13.91
CA PHE A 232 -9.66 5.45 -13.17
C PHE A 232 -10.56 6.68 -13.17
N GLU A 233 -11.26 6.99 -14.27
CA GLU A 233 -12.12 8.17 -14.36
C GLU A 233 -13.29 8.07 -13.37
N GLY A 234 -14.00 6.95 -13.38
CA GLY A 234 -15.10 6.72 -12.45
C GLY A 234 -14.63 6.60 -11.00
N ALA A 235 -13.51 5.91 -10.74
CA ALA A 235 -12.96 5.78 -9.40
C ALA A 235 -12.54 7.15 -8.81
N MET A 236 -11.88 8.00 -9.59
CA MET A 236 -11.46 9.34 -9.15
C MET A 236 -12.66 10.25 -8.84
N ALA A 237 -13.73 10.18 -9.62
CA ALA A 237 -14.96 10.90 -9.34
C ALA A 237 -15.60 10.47 -8.00
N LEU A 238 -15.62 9.17 -7.72
CA LEU A 238 -16.15 8.62 -6.46
C LEU A 238 -15.27 8.96 -5.26
N LEU A 239 -13.94 8.88 -5.38
CA LEU A 239 -13.00 9.28 -4.33
C LEU A 239 -13.17 10.78 -3.99
N ARG A 240 -13.31 11.64 -5.00
CA ARG A 240 -13.59 13.05 -4.78
C ARG A 240 -14.93 13.26 -4.07
N ALA A 241 -15.97 12.56 -4.49
CA ALA A 241 -17.28 12.65 -3.86
C ALA A 241 -17.26 12.19 -2.39
N ALA A 242 -16.39 11.23 -2.05
CA ALA A 242 -16.15 10.79 -0.68
C ALA A 242 -15.26 11.76 0.13
N GLY A 243 -14.70 12.79 -0.50
CA GLY A 243 -13.83 13.78 0.15
C GLY A 243 -12.39 13.31 0.34
N PHE A 244 -11.94 12.26 -0.37
CA PHE A 244 -10.55 11.83 -0.32
C PHE A 244 -9.67 12.86 -1.04
N ASP A 245 -8.68 13.41 -0.33
CA ASP A 245 -7.67 14.31 -0.91
C ASP A 245 -6.29 13.95 -0.30
N GLY A 246 -5.56 13.15 -1.03
CA GLY A 246 -4.29 12.60 -0.55
C GLY A 246 -3.31 12.34 -1.68
N TYR A 247 -2.56 11.27 -1.50
CA TYR A 247 -1.59 10.81 -2.49
C TYR A 247 -2.15 9.62 -3.27
N LEU A 248 -1.87 9.58 -4.57
CA LEU A 248 -1.95 8.36 -5.36
C LEU A 248 -0.56 7.74 -5.35
N THR A 249 -0.43 6.52 -4.87
CA THR A 249 0.87 5.84 -4.82
C THR A 249 0.92 4.76 -5.88
N ALA A 250 1.75 4.97 -6.92
CA ALA A 250 1.99 3.96 -7.94
C ALA A 250 2.80 2.78 -7.36
N GLU A 251 2.23 1.59 -7.44
CA GLU A 251 2.92 0.32 -7.16
C GLU A 251 2.91 -0.53 -8.43
N VAL A 252 3.91 -0.30 -9.29
CA VAL A 252 4.02 -0.89 -10.61
C VAL A 252 5.41 -1.47 -10.83
N SER A 253 5.51 -2.45 -11.72
CA SER A 253 6.77 -3.09 -12.08
C SER A 253 7.14 -2.78 -13.52
N ARG A 254 8.42 -2.54 -13.78
CA ARG A 254 8.93 -2.40 -15.13
C ARG A 254 8.92 -3.75 -15.84
N ASP A 255 8.16 -3.86 -16.91
CA ASP A 255 7.99 -5.08 -17.71
C ASP A 255 8.85 -5.10 -18.99
N ASP A 256 9.42 -3.95 -19.39
CA ASP A 256 10.36 -3.81 -20.52
C ASP A 256 11.73 -3.34 -20.03
N GLU A 257 12.68 -4.26 -19.99
CA GLU A 257 14.06 -3.97 -19.55
C GLU A 257 14.82 -3.03 -20.50
N SER A 258 14.35 -2.83 -21.73
CA SER A 258 14.97 -1.92 -22.70
C SER A 258 14.69 -0.44 -22.42
N VAL A 259 13.63 -0.14 -21.64
CA VAL A 259 13.27 1.22 -21.24
C VAL A 259 14.21 1.68 -20.11
N ALA A 260 14.85 2.83 -20.27
CA ALA A 260 15.70 3.39 -19.21
C ALA A 260 14.86 3.69 -17.94
N TRP A 261 15.47 3.55 -16.76
CA TRP A 261 14.74 3.80 -15.51
C TRP A 261 14.17 5.22 -15.40
N SER A 262 14.92 6.24 -15.85
CA SER A 262 14.43 7.63 -15.89
C SER A 262 13.17 7.80 -16.75
N ASP A 263 13.13 7.16 -17.90
CA ASP A 263 12.00 7.21 -18.81
C ASP A 263 10.79 6.46 -18.24
N TYR A 264 11.08 5.32 -17.55
CA TYR A 264 10.06 4.55 -16.87
C TYR A 264 9.39 5.35 -15.74
N PHE A 265 10.17 5.97 -14.84
CA PHE A 265 9.62 6.81 -13.78
C PHE A 265 8.85 8.03 -14.34
N ALA A 266 9.37 8.65 -15.39
CA ALA A 266 8.66 9.74 -16.06
C ALA A 266 7.33 9.28 -16.69
N SER A 267 7.26 8.06 -17.20
CA SER A 267 6.02 7.49 -17.76
C SER A 267 4.97 7.25 -16.68
N ILE A 268 5.35 6.73 -15.51
CA ILE A 268 4.46 6.55 -14.35
C ILE A 268 3.93 7.92 -13.89
N SER A 269 4.82 8.87 -13.70
CA SER A 269 4.45 10.23 -13.26
C SER A 269 3.45 10.90 -14.22
N LYS A 270 3.64 10.75 -15.53
CA LYS A 270 2.69 11.25 -16.55
C LYS A 270 1.34 10.52 -16.52
N ALA A 271 1.34 9.23 -16.22
CA ALA A 271 0.09 8.47 -16.07
C ALA A 271 -0.68 8.97 -14.83
N GLU A 272 0.01 9.23 -13.71
CA GLU A 272 -0.61 9.83 -12.53
C GLU A 272 -1.17 11.22 -12.79
N ASP A 273 -0.46 12.08 -13.56
CA ASP A 273 -0.99 13.38 -13.95
C ASP A 273 -2.35 13.24 -14.64
N LYS A 274 -2.49 12.30 -15.58
CA LYS A 274 -3.78 12.01 -16.25
C LYS A 274 -4.84 11.48 -15.30
N ILE A 275 -4.47 10.63 -14.36
CA ILE A 275 -5.41 10.10 -13.35
C ILE A 275 -5.89 11.24 -12.43
N ILE A 276 -4.99 12.14 -12.03
CA ILE A 276 -5.33 13.31 -11.23
C ILE A 276 -6.21 14.29 -12.02
N GLU A 277 -6.05 14.42 -13.35
CA GLU A 277 -6.95 15.20 -14.18
C GLU A 277 -8.40 14.70 -14.09
N PHE A 278 -8.64 13.39 -14.01
CA PHE A 278 -9.98 12.84 -13.79
C PHE A 278 -10.55 13.23 -12.41
N TYR A 279 -9.72 13.28 -11.39
CA TYR A 279 -10.16 13.74 -10.06
C TYR A 279 -10.57 15.23 -10.07
N ASN A 280 -9.94 16.06 -10.89
CA ASN A 280 -10.16 17.51 -10.94
C ASN A 280 -11.36 17.93 -11.84
N LYS A 281 -11.93 16.99 -12.61
CA LYS A 281 -13.13 17.25 -13.44
C LYS A 281 -14.38 17.32 -12.58
#